data_e44206d0b8fdf72df38dc88b18b0ef6b
#
_entry.id   e44206d0b8fdf72df38dc88b18b0ef6b
#
_cell.length_a   1.000
_cell.length_b   1.000
_cell.length_c   1.000
_cell.angle_alpha   90.00
_cell.angle_beta   90.00
_cell.angle_gamma   90.00
#
_symmetry.space_group_name_H-M   'P 1'
#
loop_
_entity.id
_entity.type
_entity.pdbx_description
1 polymer ?
#
loop_
_entity_poly.entity_id
_entity_poly.type
_entity_poly.pdbx_seq_one_letter_code
_entity_poly.pdbx_strand_id
1 'polypeptide(L)'
;MLPVIFFTVMAISVVIAFLARTGLKNMTVGEFLVGGRSFPAWLLYFLAVGEIYSIGTMIGFPSGIYAKGASYGIWFLGYILLAYPLGYFVAPLVWRAGVRYDAMTIPDVFGRHYRSRGLELVTAVGVLVALVPWGQYQFIGMQVVLGALGLSISPVQGVILAGVMAFLYLAVSGVRSPAFVAILKDSFMILGIVIAGIAAVVATGGIKETSGPQAVPHALVTMSGSPLVFAMTTIVVQSIAFYLGFSAMYLFTAKSERAVKSSTVWMPLYMLMYPFLVAVSYYALEAHPNVKNPNTIFMVATKGLLPDWLVGVVAAGAGLSGVLVLATTALAIGGVVSRNLVPNIRPESQRRWATVVIAVFLVAAAVLTLTGSTLMLTILNLVYYLLAQFVPGWLALMFFKRVQAWAVGTGLVVGIVASIVLYILNPSLGGVNLGLVTMLLNAVLTFGLSYLRPGPERLPMAQWTRGQKDVAERDVAQPVRD
;
A
#
# COMPACT_ATOMS: atom_id res chain seq x y z
N MET A 1 6.55 -9.50 30.41
CA MET A 1 5.50 -8.46 30.20
C MET A 1 5.30 -8.17 28.72
N LEU A 2 6.35 -8.05 27.91
CA LEU A 2 6.31 -7.68 26.50
C LEU A 2 5.32 -8.53 25.67
N PRO A 3 5.37 -9.90 25.66
CA PRO A 3 4.43 -10.71 24.89
C PRO A 3 2.98 -10.56 25.34
N VAL A 4 2.76 -10.41 26.65
CA VAL A 4 1.41 -10.29 27.23
C VAL A 4 0.71 -9.04 26.68
N ILE A 5 1.41 -7.88 26.68
CA ILE A 5 0.86 -6.62 26.14
C ILE A 5 0.59 -6.76 24.66
N PHE A 6 1.55 -7.30 23.90
CA PHE A 6 1.38 -7.54 22.45
C PHE A 6 0.10 -8.35 22.17
N PHE A 7 -0.02 -9.55 22.76
CA PHE A 7 -1.17 -10.41 22.47
C PHE A 7 -2.48 -9.87 23.03
N THR A 8 -2.46 -9.11 24.14
CA THR A 8 -3.67 -8.43 24.65
C THR A 8 -4.19 -7.41 23.63
N VAL A 9 -3.32 -6.56 23.09
CA VAL A 9 -3.71 -5.56 22.09
C VAL A 9 -4.19 -6.24 20.80
N MET A 10 -3.52 -7.32 20.39
CA MET A 10 -3.96 -8.12 19.24
C MET A 10 -5.34 -8.75 19.48
N ALA A 11 -5.61 -9.26 20.68
CA ALA A 11 -6.94 -9.79 21.03
C ALA A 11 -8.03 -8.69 21.03
N ILE A 12 -7.73 -7.51 21.58
CA ILE A 12 -8.65 -6.36 21.53
C ILE A 12 -8.98 -6.00 20.06
N SER A 13 -8.00 -6.02 19.17
CA SER A 13 -8.24 -5.73 17.75
C SER A 13 -9.18 -6.74 17.08
N VAL A 14 -9.09 -8.01 17.45
CA VAL A 14 -10.03 -9.05 16.99
C VAL A 14 -11.43 -8.76 17.50
N VAL A 15 -11.59 -8.38 18.77
CA VAL A 15 -12.90 -7.98 19.33
C VAL A 15 -13.48 -6.79 18.56
N ILE A 16 -12.67 -5.76 18.26
CA ILE A 16 -13.10 -4.60 17.45
C ILE A 16 -13.55 -5.06 16.06
N ALA A 17 -12.82 -5.99 15.43
CA ALA A 17 -13.18 -6.55 14.13
C ALA A 17 -14.55 -7.24 14.16
N PHE A 18 -14.87 -7.97 15.25
CA PHE A 18 -16.20 -8.57 15.44
C PHE A 18 -17.27 -7.52 15.69
N LEU A 19 -17.01 -6.50 16.50
CA LEU A 19 -17.94 -5.41 16.77
C LEU A 19 -18.26 -4.60 15.50
N ALA A 20 -17.31 -4.47 14.57
CA ALA A 20 -17.51 -3.81 13.29
C ALA A 20 -18.62 -4.45 12.42
N ARG A 21 -19.00 -5.69 12.70
CA ARG A 21 -20.11 -6.40 12.05
C ARG A 21 -21.50 -6.00 12.60
N THR A 22 -21.55 -5.34 13.74
CA THR A 22 -22.82 -5.03 14.42
C THR A 22 -23.72 -4.19 13.49
N GLY A 23 -24.98 -4.61 13.33
CA GLY A 23 -25.96 -3.97 12.46
C GLY A 23 -25.99 -4.46 11.00
N LEU A 24 -25.09 -5.36 10.60
CA LEU A 24 -25.12 -5.98 9.26
C LEU A 24 -25.85 -7.33 9.31
N LYS A 25 -27.11 -7.36 8.86
CA LYS A 25 -27.91 -8.62 8.81
C LYS A 25 -27.49 -9.51 7.64
N ASN A 26 -27.39 -8.96 6.43
CA ASN A 26 -26.98 -9.66 5.22
C ASN A 26 -25.88 -8.85 4.52
N MET A 27 -24.65 -9.37 4.45
CA MET A 27 -23.53 -8.69 3.84
C MET A 27 -23.50 -8.99 2.34
N THR A 28 -23.77 -7.98 1.52
CA THR A 28 -23.61 -8.04 0.08
C THR A 28 -22.12 -8.00 -0.32
N VAL A 29 -21.81 -8.33 -1.57
CA VAL A 29 -20.44 -8.21 -2.10
C VAL A 29 -19.94 -6.75 -2.03
N GLY A 30 -20.81 -5.78 -2.32
CA GLY A 30 -20.48 -4.37 -2.20
C GLY A 30 -20.18 -3.93 -0.77
N GLU A 31 -20.89 -4.44 0.23
CA GLU A 31 -20.59 -4.21 1.64
C GLU A 31 -19.27 -4.88 2.05
N PHE A 32 -19.02 -6.09 1.56
CA PHE A 32 -17.81 -6.84 1.85
C PHE A 32 -16.55 -6.18 1.27
N LEU A 33 -16.56 -5.77 -0.01
CA LEU A 33 -15.39 -5.24 -0.71
C LEU A 33 -15.18 -3.74 -0.53
N VAL A 34 -16.27 -2.94 -0.57
CA VAL A 34 -16.20 -1.47 -0.59
C VAL A 34 -17.08 -0.80 0.48
N GLY A 35 -17.51 -1.53 1.52
CA GLY A 35 -18.27 -0.98 2.63
C GLY A 35 -19.58 -0.31 2.22
N GLY A 36 -20.20 -0.75 1.10
CA GLY A 36 -21.38 -0.13 0.53
C GLY A 36 -21.20 1.33 0.10
N ARG A 37 -19.97 1.80 -0.11
CA ARG A 37 -19.61 3.21 -0.40
C ARG A 37 -20.15 4.18 0.65
N SER A 38 -20.17 3.77 1.90
CA SER A 38 -20.83 4.50 2.99
C SER A 38 -19.88 5.24 3.93
N PHE A 39 -18.54 5.11 3.73
CA PHE A 39 -17.57 5.62 4.68
C PHE A 39 -17.53 7.15 4.70
N PRO A 40 -17.81 7.78 5.86
CA PRO A 40 -17.60 9.21 6.05
C PRO A 40 -16.12 9.58 6.03
N ALA A 41 -15.80 10.86 5.92
CA ALA A 41 -14.43 11.36 5.78
C ALA A 41 -13.48 10.87 6.89
N TRP A 42 -13.93 10.81 8.14
CA TRP A 42 -13.12 10.36 9.27
C TRP A 42 -12.79 8.86 9.20
N LEU A 43 -13.75 8.00 8.83
CA LEU A 43 -13.51 6.57 8.70
C LEU A 43 -12.66 6.26 7.46
N LEU A 44 -12.89 6.99 6.36
CA LEU A 44 -12.05 6.92 5.18
C LEU A 44 -10.61 7.37 5.49
N TYR A 45 -10.44 8.40 6.33
CA TYR A 45 -9.13 8.86 6.77
C TYR A 45 -8.37 7.74 7.51
N PHE A 46 -8.98 7.12 8.52
CA PHE A 46 -8.32 6.03 9.25
C PHE A 46 -8.06 4.80 8.37
N LEU A 47 -8.98 4.44 7.48
CA LEU A 47 -8.72 3.36 6.53
C LEU A 47 -7.54 3.69 5.60
N ALA A 48 -7.53 4.91 5.04
CA ALA A 48 -6.47 5.36 4.13
C ALA A 48 -5.10 5.41 4.80
N VAL A 49 -4.98 6.06 5.96
CA VAL A 49 -3.72 6.11 6.70
C VAL A 49 -3.34 4.72 7.23
N GLY A 50 -4.35 3.89 7.56
CA GLY A 50 -4.17 2.50 7.97
C GLY A 50 -3.49 1.64 6.91
N GLU A 51 -3.85 1.81 5.64
CA GLU A 51 -3.24 1.11 4.51
C GLU A 51 -1.87 1.66 4.11
N ILE A 52 -1.73 2.99 4.11
CA ILE A 52 -0.52 3.68 3.67
C ILE A 52 0.61 3.50 4.67
N TYR A 53 0.34 3.76 5.95
CA TYR A 53 1.31 3.63 7.03
C TYR A 53 1.27 2.23 7.61
N SER A 54 1.87 1.31 6.86
CA SER A 54 1.97 -0.12 7.16
C SER A 54 3.09 -0.42 8.17
N ILE A 55 3.33 -1.69 8.40
CA ILE A 55 4.51 -2.16 9.15
C ILE A 55 5.83 -1.64 8.54
N GLY A 56 5.82 -1.33 7.25
CA GLY A 56 6.92 -0.68 6.56
C GLY A 56 7.30 0.68 7.12
N THR A 57 6.37 1.40 7.72
CA THR A 57 6.65 2.67 8.39
C THR A 57 7.50 2.45 9.64
N MET A 58 7.13 1.49 10.49
CA MET A 58 7.85 1.25 11.75
C MET A 58 9.10 0.39 11.57
N ILE A 59 9.07 -0.57 10.68
CA ILE A 59 10.17 -1.53 10.48
C ILE A 59 10.98 -1.19 9.22
N GLY A 60 10.31 -0.98 8.08
CA GLY A 60 10.98 -0.76 6.80
C GLY A 60 11.69 0.59 6.68
N PHE A 61 11.08 1.67 7.19
CA PHE A 61 11.68 3.00 7.10
C PHE A 61 12.97 3.14 7.92
N PRO A 62 13.03 2.77 9.21
CA PRO A 62 14.28 2.75 9.96
C PRO A 62 15.32 1.80 9.34
N SER A 63 14.90 0.63 8.85
CA SER A 63 15.76 -0.30 8.13
C SER A 63 16.43 0.33 6.91
N GLY A 64 15.66 1.08 6.13
CA GLY A 64 16.16 1.77 4.94
C GLY A 64 17.14 2.89 5.27
N ILE A 65 16.89 3.71 6.32
CA ILE A 65 17.85 4.72 6.79
C ILE A 65 19.11 4.05 7.30
N TYR A 66 18.99 2.98 8.08
CA TYR A 66 20.13 2.24 8.58
C TYR A 66 21.01 1.69 7.44
N ALA A 67 20.39 1.18 6.37
CA ALA A 67 21.11 0.60 5.24
C ALA A 67 21.63 1.62 4.22
N LYS A 68 20.96 2.78 4.03
CA LYS A 68 21.19 3.72 2.93
C LYS A 68 21.28 5.19 3.38
N GLY A 69 21.09 5.49 4.64
CA GLY A 69 21.18 6.84 5.21
C GLY A 69 20.14 7.81 4.69
N ALA A 70 20.54 9.08 4.60
CA ALA A 70 19.69 10.20 4.16
C ALA A 70 19.08 9.99 2.78
N SER A 71 19.78 9.32 1.87
CA SER A 71 19.26 9.02 0.53
C SER A 71 17.91 8.30 0.60
N TYR A 72 17.80 7.29 1.46
CA TYR A 72 16.54 6.57 1.66
C TYR A 72 15.49 7.46 2.32
N GLY A 73 15.84 8.12 3.43
CA GLY A 73 14.92 8.98 4.16
C GLY A 73 14.29 10.05 3.29
N ILE A 74 15.10 10.73 2.47
CA ILE A 74 14.64 11.82 1.62
C ILE A 74 13.67 11.35 0.54
N TRP A 75 13.98 10.28 -0.20
CA TRP A 75 13.04 9.86 -1.23
C TRP A 75 11.76 9.24 -0.64
N PHE A 76 11.87 8.51 0.47
CA PHE A 76 10.71 7.92 1.12
C PHE A 76 9.74 8.99 1.64
N LEU A 77 10.25 10.00 2.33
CA LEU A 77 9.44 11.13 2.79
C LEU A 77 8.95 11.99 1.62
N GLY A 78 9.83 12.23 0.65
CA GLY A 78 9.56 13.10 -0.49
C GLY A 78 8.41 12.60 -1.35
N TYR A 79 8.35 11.28 -1.66
CA TYR A 79 7.26 10.78 -2.49
C TYR A 79 5.91 10.84 -1.77
N ILE A 80 5.86 10.57 -0.45
CA ILE A 80 4.62 10.66 0.31
C ILE A 80 4.15 12.12 0.40
N LEU A 81 5.06 13.05 0.72
CA LEU A 81 4.73 14.48 0.78
C LEU A 81 4.22 15.02 -0.55
N LEU A 82 4.85 14.64 -1.67
CA LEU A 82 4.42 15.06 -3.00
C LEU A 82 3.13 14.36 -3.44
N ALA A 83 2.88 13.14 -2.96
CA ALA A 83 1.65 12.41 -3.28
C ALA A 83 0.39 13.13 -2.77
N TYR A 84 0.43 13.81 -1.62
CA TYR A 84 -0.77 14.45 -1.05
C TYR A 84 -1.31 15.60 -1.90
N PRO A 85 -0.54 16.60 -2.34
CA PRO A 85 -1.05 17.62 -3.24
C PRO A 85 -1.51 17.02 -4.58
N LEU A 86 -0.81 16.03 -5.13
CA LEU A 86 -1.27 15.32 -6.32
C LEU A 86 -2.60 14.60 -6.07
N GLY A 87 -2.73 13.93 -4.92
CA GLY A 87 -3.94 13.21 -4.53
C GLY A 87 -5.15 14.11 -4.35
N TYR A 88 -4.99 15.35 -3.91
CA TYR A 88 -6.09 16.29 -3.82
C TYR A 88 -6.83 16.47 -5.15
N PHE A 89 -6.10 16.42 -6.28
CA PHE A 89 -6.67 16.53 -7.63
C PHE A 89 -7.03 15.16 -8.21
N VAL A 90 -6.22 14.12 -7.98
CA VAL A 90 -6.34 12.83 -8.65
C VAL A 90 -7.32 11.89 -7.95
N ALA A 91 -7.29 11.81 -6.61
CA ALA A 91 -8.14 10.89 -5.85
C ALA A 91 -9.65 11.10 -6.08
N PRO A 92 -10.18 12.35 -6.22
CA PRO A 92 -11.56 12.56 -6.61
C PRO A 92 -11.92 11.97 -7.98
N LEU A 93 -10.99 12.00 -8.95
CA LEU A 93 -11.22 11.42 -10.29
C LEU A 93 -11.28 9.89 -10.24
N VAL A 94 -10.42 9.27 -9.41
CA VAL A 94 -10.48 7.82 -9.13
C VAL A 94 -11.83 7.46 -8.50
N TRP A 95 -12.28 8.20 -7.50
CA TRP A 95 -13.57 7.99 -6.86
C TRP A 95 -14.73 8.14 -7.85
N ARG A 96 -14.70 9.19 -8.70
CA ARG A 96 -15.70 9.40 -9.76
C ARG A 96 -15.77 8.21 -10.71
N ALA A 97 -14.62 7.66 -11.12
CA ALA A 97 -14.57 6.46 -11.95
C ALA A 97 -15.21 5.26 -11.22
N GLY A 98 -14.92 5.07 -9.94
CA GLY A 98 -15.55 4.05 -9.10
C GLY A 98 -17.08 4.17 -9.06
N VAL A 99 -17.60 5.40 -8.89
CA VAL A 99 -19.04 5.66 -8.86
C VAL A 99 -19.68 5.49 -10.24
N ARG A 100 -19.07 6.07 -11.29
CA ARG A 100 -19.60 6.02 -12.66
C ARG A 100 -19.77 4.60 -13.16
N TYR A 101 -18.77 3.75 -12.90
CA TYR A 101 -18.74 2.37 -13.40
C TYR A 101 -19.21 1.35 -12.37
N ASP A 102 -19.75 1.79 -11.23
CA ASP A 102 -20.07 0.89 -10.09
C ASP A 102 -18.96 -0.11 -9.81
N ALA A 103 -17.70 0.36 -9.91
CA ALA A 103 -16.52 -0.45 -9.81
C ALA A 103 -16.17 -0.74 -8.35
N MET A 104 -15.80 -1.97 -8.03
CA MET A 104 -15.31 -2.39 -6.72
C MET A 104 -13.82 -2.72 -6.77
N THR A 105 -13.26 -2.82 -7.98
CA THR A 105 -11.85 -3.13 -8.24
C THR A 105 -11.29 -2.21 -9.33
N ILE A 106 -9.97 -2.11 -9.43
CA ILE A 106 -9.32 -1.35 -10.52
C ILE A 106 -9.65 -1.98 -11.90
N PRO A 107 -9.58 -3.31 -12.07
CA PRO A 107 -9.98 -3.95 -13.33
C PRO A 107 -11.41 -3.64 -13.76
N ASP A 108 -12.38 -3.53 -12.81
CA ASP A 108 -13.75 -3.12 -13.13
C ASP A 108 -13.78 -1.74 -13.82
N VAL A 109 -12.96 -0.78 -13.36
CA VAL A 109 -12.88 0.56 -13.95
C VAL A 109 -12.35 0.49 -15.38
N PHE A 110 -11.21 -0.21 -15.56
CA PHE A 110 -10.56 -0.31 -16.87
C PHE A 110 -11.43 -1.08 -17.88
N GLY A 111 -11.95 -2.24 -17.47
CA GLY A 111 -12.82 -3.05 -18.31
C GLY A 111 -14.06 -2.28 -18.80
N ARG A 112 -14.74 -1.59 -17.89
CA ARG A 112 -15.98 -0.87 -18.21
C ARG A 112 -15.74 0.45 -18.95
N HIS A 113 -14.70 1.23 -18.58
CA HIS A 113 -14.37 2.46 -19.30
C HIS A 113 -13.97 2.17 -20.75
N TYR A 114 -13.09 1.21 -20.95
CA TYR A 114 -12.58 0.88 -22.29
C TYR A 114 -13.47 -0.12 -23.04
N ARG A 115 -14.52 -0.68 -22.40
CA ARG A 115 -15.39 -1.72 -22.95
C ARG A 115 -14.59 -2.89 -23.52
N SER A 116 -13.65 -3.39 -22.74
CA SER A 116 -12.71 -4.43 -23.15
C SER A 116 -12.49 -5.46 -22.04
N ARG A 117 -12.95 -6.68 -22.27
CA ARG A 117 -12.72 -7.80 -21.37
C ARG A 117 -11.24 -8.18 -21.32
N GLY A 118 -10.54 -8.12 -22.46
CA GLY A 118 -9.11 -8.39 -22.52
C GLY A 118 -8.31 -7.43 -21.63
N LEU A 119 -8.62 -6.11 -21.67
CA LEU A 119 -7.98 -5.13 -20.81
C LEU A 119 -8.32 -5.35 -19.33
N GLU A 120 -9.56 -5.72 -19.01
CA GLU A 120 -9.96 -6.07 -17.64
C GLU A 120 -9.13 -7.22 -17.10
N LEU A 121 -8.95 -8.30 -17.88
CA LEU A 121 -8.13 -9.46 -17.49
C LEU A 121 -6.66 -9.09 -17.31
N VAL A 122 -6.09 -8.35 -18.24
CA VAL A 122 -4.69 -7.88 -18.16
C VAL A 122 -4.48 -7.02 -16.91
N THR A 123 -5.41 -6.11 -16.65
CA THR A 123 -5.37 -5.25 -15.45
C THR A 123 -5.50 -6.09 -14.18
N ALA A 124 -6.37 -7.09 -14.16
CA ALA A 124 -6.55 -7.98 -13.02
C ALA A 124 -5.27 -8.77 -12.70
N VAL A 125 -4.64 -9.36 -13.72
CA VAL A 125 -3.35 -10.05 -13.56
C VAL A 125 -2.27 -9.09 -13.07
N GLY A 126 -2.20 -7.87 -13.65
CA GLY A 126 -1.25 -6.85 -13.22
C GLY A 126 -1.39 -6.46 -11.74
N VAL A 127 -2.63 -6.31 -11.26
CA VAL A 127 -2.90 -6.04 -9.83
C VAL A 127 -2.41 -7.18 -8.95
N LEU A 128 -2.65 -8.44 -9.33
CA LEU A 128 -2.16 -9.59 -8.56
C LEU A 128 -0.63 -9.63 -8.50
N VAL A 129 0.04 -9.42 -9.65
CA VAL A 129 1.50 -9.39 -9.73
C VAL A 129 2.10 -8.32 -8.83
N ALA A 130 1.43 -7.16 -8.68
CA ALA A 130 1.90 -6.08 -7.81
C ALA A 130 1.59 -6.35 -6.31
N LEU A 131 0.43 -6.95 -5.99
CA LEU A 131 -0.01 -7.14 -4.60
C LEU A 131 0.61 -8.36 -3.91
N VAL A 132 1.07 -9.38 -4.65
CA VAL A 132 1.73 -10.56 -4.03
C VAL A 132 3.01 -10.17 -3.29
N PRO A 133 3.99 -9.43 -3.88
CA PRO A 133 5.13 -8.91 -3.15
C PRO A 133 4.75 -7.98 -1.99
N TRP A 134 3.66 -7.22 -2.12
CA TRP A 134 3.17 -6.36 -1.05
C TRP A 134 2.68 -7.14 0.16
N GLY A 135 2.04 -8.29 -0.03
CA GLY A 135 1.69 -9.21 1.06
C GLY A 135 2.93 -9.83 1.72
N GLN A 136 3.92 -10.27 0.93
CA GLN A 136 5.20 -10.76 1.44
C GLN A 136 5.89 -9.70 2.32
N TYR A 137 5.89 -8.45 1.92
CA TYR A 137 6.44 -7.32 2.67
C TYR A 137 5.84 -7.22 4.09
N GLN A 138 4.52 -7.40 4.23
CA GLN A 138 3.86 -7.37 5.53
C GLN A 138 4.26 -8.57 6.41
N PHE A 139 4.38 -9.76 5.83
CA PHE A 139 4.80 -10.96 6.56
C PHE A 139 6.24 -10.85 7.06
N ILE A 140 7.18 -10.32 6.27
CA ILE A 140 8.57 -10.10 6.72
C ILE A 140 8.60 -9.16 7.93
N GLY A 141 7.87 -8.04 7.87
CA GLY A 141 7.78 -7.14 9.00
C GLY A 141 7.20 -7.80 10.25
N MET A 142 6.17 -8.64 10.10
CA MET A 142 5.59 -9.41 11.21
C MET A 142 6.58 -10.41 11.81
N GLN A 143 7.41 -11.09 11.01
CA GLN A 143 8.45 -11.98 11.53
C GLN A 143 9.45 -11.21 12.42
N VAL A 144 9.84 -9.99 12.00
CA VAL A 144 10.72 -9.13 12.78
C VAL A 144 10.09 -8.77 14.13
N VAL A 145 8.83 -8.35 14.13
CA VAL A 145 8.11 -7.98 15.36
C VAL A 145 7.98 -9.18 16.29
N LEU A 146 7.52 -10.32 15.79
CA LEU A 146 7.33 -11.54 16.60
C LEU A 146 8.65 -12.08 17.14
N GLY A 147 9.73 -12.04 16.33
CA GLY A 147 11.08 -12.38 16.79
C GLY A 147 11.60 -11.47 17.92
N ALA A 148 11.14 -10.22 17.94
CA ALA A 148 11.47 -9.27 19.02
C ALA A 148 10.72 -9.54 20.33
N LEU A 149 9.68 -10.36 20.36
CA LEU A 149 8.92 -10.64 21.60
C LEU A 149 9.69 -11.49 22.63
N GLY A 150 10.83 -12.06 22.27
CA GLY A 150 11.59 -12.95 23.17
C GLY A 150 10.96 -14.32 23.35
N LEU A 151 9.99 -14.69 22.51
CA LEU A 151 9.38 -16.00 22.48
C LEU A 151 10.09 -16.90 21.47
N SER A 152 10.14 -18.21 21.74
CA SER A 152 10.66 -19.20 20.79
C SER A 152 9.65 -19.48 19.66
N ILE A 153 9.19 -18.41 19.00
CA ILE A 153 8.28 -18.51 17.85
C ILE A 153 9.10 -18.75 16.59
N SER A 154 8.89 -19.89 15.94
CA SER A 154 9.53 -20.13 14.65
C SER A 154 8.97 -19.17 13.57
N PRO A 155 9.74 -18.88 12.50
CA PRO A 155 9.26 -18.09 11.37
C PRO A 155 7.92 -18.60 10.80
N VAL A 156 7.74 -19.91 10.74
CA VAL A 156 6.51 -20.55 10.27
C VAL A 156 5.32 -20.23 11.18
N GLN A 157 5.49 -20.36 12.49
CA GLN A 157 4.44 -20.03 13.46
C GLN A 157 4.05 -18.56 13.39
N GLY A 158 5.04 -17.68 13.24
CA GLY A 158 4.80 -16.23 13.11
C GLY A 158 3.97 -15.86 11.88
N VAL A 159 4.29 -16.48 10.73
CA VAL A 159 3.56 -16.27 9.48
C VAL A 159 2.13 -16.84 9.58
N ILE A 160 1.96 -18.02 10.17
CA ILE A 160 0.63 -18.62 10.41
C ILE A 160 -0.21 -17.70 11.29
N LEU A 161 0.34 -17.21 12.40
CA LEU A 161 -0.38 -16.32 13.32
C LEU A 161 -0.85 -15.05 12.62
N ALA A 162 0.04 -14.38 11.87
CA ALA A 162 -0.29 -13.17 11.13
C ALA A 162 -1.35 -13.43 10.05
N GLY A 163 -1.24 -14.53 9.31
CA GLY A 163 -2.19 -14.93 8.27
C GLY A 163 -3.58 -15.24 8.84
N VAL A 164 -3.64 -15.99 9.95
CA VAL A 164 -4.90 -16.31 10.63
C VAL A 164 -5.58 -15.04 11.13
N MET A 165 -4.85 -14.10 11.74
CA MET A 165 -5.42 -12.85 12.21
C MET A 165 -5.95 -11.99 11.06
N ALA A 166 -5.19 -11.84 9.97
CA ALA A 166 -5.63 -11.13 8.77
C ALA A 166 -6.90 -11.76 8.18
N PHE A 167 -6.95 -13.10 8.12
CA PHE A 167 -8.13 -13.83 7.65
C PHE A 167 -9.35 -13.59 8.53
N LEU A 168 -9.20 -13.64 9.86
CA LEU A 168 -10.29 -13.41 10.80
C LEU A 168 -10.88 -12.01 10.66
N TYR A 169 -10.07 -10.97 10.47
CA TYR A 169 -10.58 -9.61 10.25
C TYR A 169 -11.54 -9.56 9.05
N LEU A 170 -11.16 -10.22 7.96
CA LEU A 170 -11.93 -10.17 6.71
C LEU A 170 -13.16 -11.09 6.73
N ALA A 171 -13.00 -12.29 7.25
CA ALA A 171 -14.08 -13.28 7.28
C ALA A 171 -15.31 -12.75 8.05
N VAL A 172 -15.10 -11.90 9.06
CA VAL A 172 -16.14 -11.35 9.92
C VAL A 172 -16.94 -10.25 9.25
N SER A 173 -16.31 -9.18 8.76
CA SER A 173 -17.03 -8.00 8.25
C SER A 173 -16.39 -7.30 7.04
N GLY A 174 -15.56 -8.01 6.25
CA GLY A 174 -14.93 -7.47 5.05
C GLY A 174 -14.12 -6.21 5.35
N VAL A 175 -14.21 -5.18 4.49
CA VAL A 175 -13.46 -3.92 4.62
C VAL A 175 -13.77 -3.11 5.89
N ARG A 176 -14.90 -3.36 6.55
CA ARG A 176 -15.27 -2.62 7.78
C ARG A 176 -14.37 -2.97 8.96
N SER A 177 -13.97 -4.24 9.12
CA SER A 177 -13.04 -4.62 10.18
C SER A 177 -11.72 -3.86 10.11
N PRO A 178 -10.98 -3.87 9.00
CA PRO A 178 -9.77 -3.07 8.86
C PRO A 178 -10.00 -1.59 9.15
N ALA A 179 -11.11 -1.00 8.70
CA ALA A 179 -11.39 0.42 8.90
C ALA A 179 -11.52 0.81 10.39
N PHE A 180 -12.17 -0.02 11.20
CA PHE A 180 -12.28 0.24 12.65
C PHE A 180 -11.03 -0.17 13.42
N VAL A 181 -10.37 -1.26 13.05
CA VAL A 181 -9.10 -1.69 13.64
C VAL A 181 -7.99 -0.67 13.36
N ALA A 182 -8.05 0.05 12.22
CA ALA A 182 -7.11 1.12 11.90
C ALA A 182 -7.02 2.19 12.99
N ILE A 183 -8.14 2.53 13.65
CA ILE A 183 -8.14 3.52 14.73
C ILE A 183 -7.25 3.07 15.90
N LEU A 184 -7.40 1.81 16.33
CA LEU A 184 -6.57 1.22 17.37
C LEU A 184 -5.10 1.15 16.92
N LYS A 185 -4.87 0.64 15.72
CA LYS A 185 -3.54 0.50 15.12
C LYS A 185 -2.82 1.84 15.09
N ASP A 186 -3.48 2.89 14.59
CA ASP A 186 -2.88 4.21 14.43
C ASP A 186 -2.55 4.84 15.76
N SER A 187 -3.39 4.64 16.79
CA SER A 187 -3.12 5.12 18.14
C SER A 187 -1.85 4.47 18.72
N PHE A 188 -1.72 3.15 18.61
CA PHE A 188 -0.54 2.43 19.11
C PHE A 188 0.71 2.70 18.27
N MET A 189 0.56 2.85 16.96
CA MET A 189 1.67 3.14 16.05
C MET A 189 2.27 4.53 16.35
N ILE A 190 1.44 5.59 16.40
CA ILE A 190 1.90 6.94 16.68
C ILE A 190 2.52 7.02 18.07
N LEU A 191 1.83 6.47 19.09
CA LEU A 191 2.33 6.46 20.45
C LEU A 191 3.69 5.76 20.54
N GLY A 192 3.82 4.58 19.95
CA GLY A 192 5.05 3.80 19.93
C GLY A 192 6.21 4.52 19.25
N ILE A 193 5.94 5.15 18.10
CA ILE A 193 6.95 5.91 17.34
C ILE A 193 7.42 7.14 18.13
N VAL A 194 6.49 7.91 18.68
CA VAL A 194 6.82 9.14 19.44
C VAL A 194 7.63 8.81 20.70
N ILE A 195 7.20 7.80 21.46
CA ILE A 195 7.93 7.36 22.65
C ILE A 195 9.34 6.89 22.30
N ALA A 196 9.48 6.04 21.28
CA ALA A 196 10.78 5.55 20.87
C ALA A 196 11.70 6.68 20.37
N GLY A 197 11.14 7.64 19.59
CA GLY A 197 11.90 8.77 19.08
C GLY A 197 12.36 9.73 20.19
N ILE A 198 11.49 10.05 21.15
CA ILE A 198 11.87 10.87 22.32
C ILE A 198 12.96 10.16 23.11
N ALA A 199 12.82 8.86 23.38
CA ALA A 199 13.83 8.08 24.09
C ALA A 199 15.19 8.10 23.36
N ALA A 200 15.19 7.99 22.02
CA ALA A 200 16.40 8.08 21.22
C ALA A 200 17.10 9.45 21.36
N VAL A 201 16.33 10.55 21.26
CA VAL A 201 16.87 11.91 21.42
C VAL A 201 17.43 12.13 22.82
N VAL A 202 16.74 11.65 23.85
CA VAL A 202 17.22 11.77 25.25
C VAL A 202 18.49 10.95 25.47
N ALA A 203 18.56 9.74 24.94
CA ALA A 203 19.70 8.85 25.08
C ALA A 203 20.99 9.40 24.44
N THR A 204 20.86 10.18 23.36
CA THR A 204 22.01 10.80 22.66
C THR A 204 22.38 12.19 23.18
N GLY A 205 21.61 12.75 24.10
CA GLY A 205 21.88 14.07 24.67
C GLY A 205 21.25 15.24 23.90
N GLY A 206 20.50 14.98 22.83
CA GLY A 206 19.76 16.00 22.08
C GLY A 206 19.65 15.73 20.57
N ILE A 207 18.89 16.58 19.90
CA ILE A 207 18.63 16.41 18.44
C ILE A 207 19.93 16.61 17.62
N LYS A 208 20.79 17.55 18.01
CA LYS A 208 22.04 17.82 17.30
C LYS A 208 23.01 16.67 17.41
N GLU A 209 23.07 16.05 18.53
CA GLU A 209 23.93 14.91 18.86
C GLU A 209 23.42 13.65 18.13
N THR A 210 22.10 13.44 18.08
CA THR A 210 21.50 12.28 17.41
C THR A 210 21.73 12.24 15.90
N SER A 211 21.76 13.39 15.25
CA SER A 211 21.83 13.50 13.78
C SER A 211 23.05 14.28 13.28
N GLY A 212 23.98 14.60 14.16
CA GLY A 212 25.19 15.37 13.83
C GLY A 212 26.22 14.53 13.06
N PRO A 213 27.11 15.20 12.30
CA PRO A 213 28.14 14.52 11.48
C PRO A 213 29.19 13.76 12.29
N GLN A 214 29.23 13.93 13.64
CA GLN A 214 30.12 13.19 14.52
C GLN A 214 29.55 11.82 14.92
N ALA A 215 28.21 11.68 14.94
CA ALA A 215 27.51 10.46 15.33
C ALA A 215 27.35 9.47 14.15
N VAL A 216 27.30 9.98 12.91
CA VAL A 216 26.97 9.16 11.74
C VAL A 216 28.00 9.42 10.62
N PRO A 217 28.47 8.38 9.91
CA PRO A 217 29.36 8.56 8.76
C PRO A 217 28.81 9.57 7.75
N HIS A 218 29.65 10.52 7.30
CA HIS A 218 29.26 11.59 6.38
C HIS A 218 28.53 11.07 5.11
N ALA A 219 28.94 9.91 4.60
CA ALA A 219 28.29 9.26 3.47
C ALA A 219 26.81 8.86 3.71
N LEU A 220 26.37 8.74 4.97
CA LEU A 220 25.00 8.41 5.32
C LEU A 220 24.14 9.65 5.62
N VAL A 221 24.74 10.83 5.81
CA VAL A 221 24.02 12.10 6.04
C VAL A 221 24.01 13.01 4.83
N THR A 222 24.81 12.72 3.82
CA THR A 222 24.87 13.48 2.54
C THR A 222 24.39 12.65 1.36
N MET A 223 24.00 13.33 0.32
CA MET A 223 23.50 12.69 -0.89
C MET A 223 24.03 13.43 -2.13
N SER A 224 24.72 12.70 -3.02
CA SER A 224 25.27 13.23 -4.26
C SER A 224 25.33 12.15 -5.34
N GLY A 225 25.52 12.53 -6.61
CA GLY A 225 25.66 11.58 -7.71
C GLY A 225 24.43 10.67 -7.91
N SER A 226 24.68 9.39 -8.20
CA SER A 226 23.60 8.40 -8.47
C SER A 226 22.58 8.26 -7.35
N PRO A 227 22.91 8.27 -6.05
CA PRO A 227 21.90 8.28 -4.97
C PRO A 227 20.95 9.48 -5.02
N LEU A 228 21.41 10.66 -5.39
CA LEU A 228 20.58 11.85 -5.56
C LEU A 228 19.62 11.67 -6.75
N VAL A 229 20.13 11.21 -7.90
CA VAL A 229 19.30 10.95 -9.09
C VAL A 229 18.24 9.91 -8.77
N PHE A 230 18.60 8.81 -8.06
CA PHE A 230 17.66 7.80 -7.62
C PHE A 230 16.57 8.38 -6.72
N ALA A 231 16.94 9.18 -5.74
CA ALA A 231 15.99 9.78 -4.80
C ALA A 231 15.00 10.70 -5.55
N MET A 232 15.49 11.60 -6.42
CA MET A 232 14.63 12.54 -7.15
C MET A 232 13.68 11.82 -8.11
N THR A 233 14.18 10.86 -8.88
CA THR A 233 13.37 10.09 -9.83
C THR A 233 12.38 9.15 -9.11
N THR A 234 12.73 8.63 -7.93
CA THR A 234 11.85 7.86 -7.08
C THR A 234 10.71 8.72 -6.51
N ILE A 235 11.01 9.92 -6.02
CA ILE A 235 10.00 10.87 -5.56
C ILE A 235 8.96 11.10 -6.65
N VAL A 236 9.38 11.37 -7.87
CA VAL A 236 8.46 11.63 -8.99
C VAL A 236 7.59 10.42 -9.30
N VAL A 237 8.18 9.25 -9.56
CA VAL A 237 7.40 8.09 -10.01
C VAL A 237 6.50 7.54 -8.93
N GLN A 238 6.97 7.47 -7.68
CA GLN A 238 6.18 6.89 -6.59
C GLN A 238 5.05 7.83 -6.13
N SER A 239 5.26 9.15 -6.14
CA SER A 239 4.20 10.10 -5.81
C SER A 239 3.03 10.07 -6.80
N ILE A 240 3.31 9.91 -8.09
CA ILE A 240 2.28 9.79 -9.12
C ILE A 240 1.57 8.43 -9.00
N ALA A 241 2.32 7.35 -8.77
CA ALA A 241 1.76 6.00 -8.65
C ALA A 241 0.94 5.79 -7.36
N PHE A 242 1.13 6.62 -6.34
CA PHE A 242 0.57 6.44 -5.01
C PHE A 242 -0.96 6.30 -5.01
N TYR A 243 -1.68 7.24 -5.63
CA TYR A 243 -3.15 7.20 -5.71
C TYR A 243 -3.71 6.40 -6.89
N LEU A 244 -2.88 6.04 -7.85
CA LEU A 244 -3.27 5.32 -9.07
C LEU A 244 -2.95 3.82 -9.03
N GLY A 245 -2.26 3.39 -7.96
CA GLY A 245 -1.99 1.98 -7.66
C GLY A 245 -3.03 1.38 -6.71
N PHE A 246 -2.56 0.64 -5.72
CA PHE A 246 -3.44 -0.06 -4.76
C PHE A 246 -4.30 0.89 -3.91
N SER A 247 -3.82 2.09 -3.59
CA SER A 247 -4.59 3.11 -2.86
C SER A 247 -5.91 3.49 -3.55
N ALA A 248 -6.04 3.26 -4.85
CA ALA A 248 -7.27 3.49 -5.58
C ALA A 248 -8.46 2.71 -5.00
N MET A 249 -8.22 1.53 -4.41
CA MET A 249 -9.30 0.65 -3.96
C MET A 249 -10.00 1.16 -2.70
N TYR A 250 -9.28 1.72 -1.73
CA TYR A 250 -9.94 2.28 -0.55
C TYR A 250 -10.79 3.51 -0.88
N LEU A 251 -10.44 4.27 -1.94
CA LEU A 251 -11.22 5.41 -2.38
C LEU A 251 -12.65 5.03 -2.79
N PHE A 252 -12.85 3.78 -3.26
CA PHE A 252 -14.18 3.29 -3.62
C PHE A 252 -15.11 3.09 -2.41
N THR A 253 -14.60 3.09 -1.18
CA THR A 253 -15.42 3.00 0.05
C THR A 253 -16.08 4.32 0.43
N ALA A 254 -15.58 5.46 -0.09
CA ALA A 254 -16.00 6.80 0.28
C ALA A 254 -17.45 7.11 -0.14
N LYS A 255 -18.22 7.70 0.77
CA LYS A 255 -19.61 8.13 0.49
C LYS A 255 -19.73 9.31 -0.46
N SER A 256 -18.69 10.13 -0.62
CA SER A 256 -18.72 11.35 -1.42
C SER A 256 -17.33 11.82 -1.83
N GLU A 257 -17.28 12.61 -2.91
CA GLU A 257 -16.06 13.30 -3.34
C GLU A 257 -15.49 14.23 -2.26
N ARG A 258 -16.38 14.89 -1.50
CA ARG A 258 -15.98 15.75 -0.38
C ARG A 258 -15.27 14.94 0.71
N ALA A 259 -15.73 13.71 1.00
CA ALA A 259 -15.09 12.83 1.95
C ALA A 259 -13.66 12.46 1.49
N VAL A 260 -13.47 12.18 0.19
CA VAL A 260 -12.14 11.92 -0.40
C VAL A 260 -11.21 13.12 -0.24
N LYS A 261 -11.64 14.31 -0.66
CA LYS A 261 -10.84 15.55 -0.55
C LYS A 261 -10.48 15.86 0.90
N SER A 262 -11.46 15.77 1.81
CA SER A 262 -11.25 16.02 3.23
C SER A 262 -10.22 15.03 3.83
N SER A 263 -10.35 13.75 3.53
CA SER A 263 -9.39 12.73 3.96
C SER A 263 -7.98 13.07 3.48
N THR A 264 -7.81 13.37 2.19
CA THR A 264 -6.50 13.67 1.58
C THR A 264 -5.82 14.90 2.20
N VAL A 265 -6.61 15.94 2.56
CA VAL A 265 -6.07 17.16 3.19
C VAL A 265 -5.50 16.89 4.59
N TRP A 266 -6.11 15.97 5.35
CA TRP A 266 -5.68 15.67 6.73
C TRP A 266 -4.57 14.62 6.80
N MET A 267 -4.37 13.81 5.75
CA MET A 267 -3.36 12.74 5.74
C MET A 267 -1.92 13.23 6.02
N PRO A 268 -1.46 14.41 5.56
CA PRO A 268 -0.12 14.90 5.86
C PRO A 268 0.21 15.02 7.36
N LEU A 269 -0.77 15.13 8.25
CA LEU A 269 -0.53 15.16 9.70
C LEU A 269 0.22 13.92 10.20
N TYR A 270 0.04 12.78 9.52
CA TYR A 270 0.79 11.56 9.83
C TYR A 270 2.29 11.70 9.59
N MET A 271 2.71 12.61 8.71
CA MET A 271 4.14 12.84 8.45
C MET A 271 4.87 13.40 9.67
N LEU A 272 4.17 13.98 10.66
CA LEU A 272 4.74 14.48 11.90
C LEU A 272 5.37 13.38 12.79
N MET A 273 5.05 12.09 12.53
CA MET A 273 5.72 10.99 13.26
C MET A 273 7.12 10.67 12.71
N TYR A 274 7.44 11.02 11.46
CA TYR A 274 8.71 10.63 10.83
C TYR A 274 9.96 11.23 11.45
N PRO A 275 9.99 12.47 11.96
CA PRO A 275 11.13 12.98 12.71
C PRO A 275 11.55 12.05 13.86
N PHE A 276 10.58 11.44 14.55
CA PHE A 276 10.84 10.49 15.63
C PHE A 276 11.43 9.16 15.11
N LEU A 277 10.96 8.67 13.95
CA LEU A 277 11.55 7.51 13.30
C LEU A 277 12.97 7.77 12.80
N VAL A 278 13.23 8.96 12.26
CA VAL A 278 14.57 9.39 11.87
C VAL A 278 15.51 9.40 13.09
N ALA A 279 15.07 9.95 14.22
CA ALA A 279 15.84 9.95 15.45
C ALA A 279 16.21 8.54 15.92
N VAL A 280 15.24 7.61 15.94
CA VAL A 280 15.52 6.19 16.28
C VAL A 280 16.50 5.57 15.28
N SER A 281 16.39 5.90 13.99
CA SER A 281 17.25 5.32 12.96
C SER A 281 18.70 5.75 13.11
N TYR A 282 18.94 7.04 13.38
CA TYR A 282 20.30 7.56 13.59
C TYR A 282 20.88 7.13 14.93
N TYR A 283 20.09 7.11 16.01
CA TYR A 283 20.50 6.49 17.27
C TYR A 283 20.96 5.04 17.04
N ALA A 284 20.21 4.29 16.25
CA ALA A 284 20.54 2.90 15.96
C ALA A 284 21.83 2.73 15.14
N LEU A 285 22.15 3.66 14.23
CA LEU A 285 23.41 3.67 13.49
C LEU A 285 24.60 3.85 14.41
N GLU A 286 24.47 4.68 15.43
CA GLU A 286 25.52 4.93 16.42
C GLU A 286 25.62 3.78 17.45
N ALA A 287 24.52 3.43 18.10
CA ALA A 287 24.50 2.48 19.20
C ALA A 287 24.63 1.01 18.75
N HIS A 288 24.23 0.69 17.54
CA HIS A 288 24.15 -0.68 16.99
C HIS A 288 24.72 -0.78 15.57
N PRO A 289 25.99 -0.39 15.29
CA PRO A 289 26.53 -0.27 13.94
C PRO A 289 26.67 -1.60 13.19
N ASN A 290 26.63 -2.76 13.88
CA ASN A 290 26.93 -4.08 13.32
C ASN A 290 25.71 -5.01 13.23
N VAL A 291 24.49 -4.47 13.11
CA VAL A 291 23.29 -5.32 12.98
C VAL A 291 23.26 -5.96 11.59
N LYS A 292 23.36 -7.29 11.54
CA LYS A 292 23.42 -8.07 10.28
C LYS A 292 22.13 -7.94 9.44
N ASN A 293 20.98 -7.89 10.08
CA ASN A 293 19.71 -7.76 9.41
C ASN A 293 19.09 -6.36 9.68
N PRO A 294 19.23 -5.40 8.75
CA PRO A 294 18.68 -4.05 8.93
C PRO A 294 17.19 -4.02 9.26
N ASN A 295 16.39 -5.00 8.82
CA ASN A 295 14.97 -5.04 9.14
C ASN A 295 14.69 -5.12 10.64
N THR A 296 15.62 -5.60 11.47
CA THR A 296 15.43 -5.73 12.91
C THR A 296 15.77 -4.45 13.69
N ILE A 297 16.38 -3.45 13.02
CA ILE A 297 17.04 -2.32 13.70
C ILE A 297 16.09 -1.50 14.58
N PHE A 298 14.87 -1.25 14.15
CA PHE A 298 13.89 -0.51 14.94
C PHE A 298 13.56 -1.23 16.26
N MET A 299 13.35 -2.53 16.20
CA MET A 299 13.05 -3.32 17.39
C MET A 299 14.29 -3.52 18.30
N VAL A 300 15.49 -3.59 17.73
CA VAL A 300 16.76 -3.63 18.48
C VAL A 300 16.95 -2.32 19.23
N ALA A 301 16.81 -1.17 18.56
CA ALA A 301 16.94 0.14 19.17
C ALA A 301 15.89 0.37 20.27
N THR A 302 14.63 0.04 20.03
CA THR A 302 13.57 0.21 21.03
C THR A 302 13.78 -0.65 22.27
N LYS A 303 14.30 -1.87 22.12
CA LYS A 303 14.66 -2.71 23.27
C LYS A 303 15.81 -2.15 24.11
N GLY A 304 16.75 -1.47 23.49
CA GLY A 304 17.84 -0.78 24.21
C GLY A 304 17.39 0.50 24.93
N LEU A 305 16.35 1.13 24.41
CA LEU A 305 15.87 2.43 24.90
C LEU A 305 14.73 2.34 25.91
N LEU A 306 13.87 1.33 25.82
CA LEU A 306 12.59 1.31 26.52
C LEU A 306 12.47 0.09 27.44
N PRO A 307 11.72 0.21 28.55
CA PRO A 307 11.39 -0.94 29.38
C PRO A 307 10.45 -1.89 28.62
N ASP A 308 10.49 -3.18 28.96
CA ASP A 308 9.78 -4.27 28.28
C ASP A 308 8.30 -4.00 27.99
N TRP A 309 7.59 -3.35 28.90
CA TRP A 309 6.18 -3.07 28.73
C TRP A 309 5.92 -2.04 27.60
N LEU A 310 6.78 -1.03 27.47
CA LEU A 310 6.70 -0.06 26.36
C LEU A 310 7.13 -0.69 25.03
N VAL A 311 8.15 -1.55 25.04
CA VAL A 311 8.51 -2.33 23.85
C VAL A 311 7.30 -3.18 23.39
N GLY A 312 6.52 -3.72 24.34
CA GLY A 312 5.27 -4.44 24.04
C GLY A 312 4.23 -3.56 23.33
N VAL A 313 4.07 -2.31 23.75
CA VAL A 313 3.19 -1.31 23.10
C VAL A 313 3.68 -1.00 21.68
N VAL A 314 4.98 -0.74 21.51
CA VAL A 314 5.59 -0.48 20.18
C VAL A 314 5.41 -1.68 19.25
N ALA A 315 5.71 -2.88 19.74
CA ALA A 315 5.54 -4.11 18.99
C ALA A 315 4.07 -4.34 18.57
N ALA A 316 3.11 -4.04 19.46
CA ALA A 316 1.69 -4.14 19.14
C ALA A 316 1.26 -3.18 18.03
N GLY A 317 1.72 -1.93 18.06
CA GLY A 317 1.48 -0.96 16.98
C GLY A 317 2.02 -1.44 15.63
N ALA A 318 3.25 -1.97 15.63
CA ALA A 318 3.87 -2.53 14.43
C ALA A 318 3.12 -3.79 13.94
N GLY A 319 2.77 -4.71 14.85
CA GLY A 319 2.04 -5.92 14.53
C GLY A 319 0.65 -5.65 13.95
N LEU A 320 -0.11 -4.76 14.57
CA LEU A 320 -1.40 -4.31 14.05
C LEU A 320 -1.28 -3.71 12.64
N SER A 321 -0.21 -2.94 12.40
CA SER A 321 0.05 -2.33 11.09
C SER A 321 0.27 -3.40 10.01
N GLY A 322 1.03 -4.45 10.31
CA GLY A 322 1.26 -5.56 9.39
C GLY A 322 -0.01 -6.36 9.10
N VAL A 323 -0.73 -6.77 10.14
CA VAL A 323 -1.95 -7.58 9.99
C VAL A 323 -3.05 -6.82 9.26
N LEU A 324 -3.24 -5.52 9.54
CA LEU A 324 -4.26 -4.70 8.89
C LEU A 324 -4.02 -4.58 7.40
N VAL A 325 -2.78 -4.21 7.00
CA VAL A 325 -2.44 -4.05 5.58
C VAL A 325 -2.42 -5.39 4.85
N LEU A 326 -2.00 -6.47 5.51
CA LEU A 326 -2.11 -7.82 4.96
C LEU A 326 -3.58 -8.19 4.70
N ALA A 327 -4.49 -7.84 5.61
CA ALA A 327 -5.92 -8.07 5.46
C ALA A 327 -6.50 -7.28 4.27
N THR A 328 -6.25 -5.96 4.19
CA THR A 328 -6.76 -5.15 3.07
C THR A 328 -6.19 -5.58 1.73
N THR A 329 -4.92 -5.97 1.67
CA THR A 329 -4.29 -6.56 0.47
C THR A 329 -4.98 -7.85 0.05
N ALA A 330 -5.23 -8.76 1.01
CA ALA A 330 -5.92 -10.02 0.75
C ALA A 330 -7.36 -9.79 0.28
N LEU A 331 -8.07 -8.80 0.83
CA LEU A 331 -9.40 -8.40 0.39
C LEU A 331 -9.39 -7.89 -1.06
N ALA A 332 -8.40 -7.05 -1.40
CA ALA A 332 -8.22 -6.55 -2.75
C ALA A 332 -8.03 -7.69 -3.76
N ILE A 333 -7.15 -8.65 -3.45
CA ILE A 333 -6.90 -9.85 -4.28
C ILE A 333 -8.16 -10.71 -4.37
N GLY A 334 -8.84 -10.97 -3.24
CA GLY A 334 -10.10 -11.72 -3.21
C GLY A 334 -11.17 -11.09 -4.10
N GLY A 335 -11.28 -9.76 -4.08
CA GLY A 335 -12.17 -8.99 -4.94
C GLY A 335 -11.82 -9.12 -6.42
N VAL A 336 -10.55 -8.88 -6.77
CA VAL A 336 -10.07 -8.94 -8.16
C VAL A 336 -10.26 -10.33 -8.75
N VAL A 337 -9.87 -11.39 -8.06
CA VAL A 337 -10.01 -12.76 -8.58
C VAL A 337 -11.48 -13.14 -8.73
N SER A 338 -12.29 -12.95 -7.69
CA SER A 338 -13.70 -13.39 -7.71
C SER A 338 -14.59 -12.59 -8.66
N ARG A 339 -14.19 -11.37 -9.04
CA ARG A 339 -14.99 -10.51 -9.95
C ARG A 339 -14.47 -10.49 -11.37
N ASN A 340 -13.15 -10.44 -11.52
CA ASN A 340 -12.53 -10.11 -12.79
C ASN A 340 -11.84 -11.30 -13.46
N LEU A 341 -11.41 -12.33 -12.71
CA LEU A 341 -10.72 -13.47 -13.30
C LEU A 341 -11.63 -14.71 -13.47
N VAL A 342 -12.44 -15.03 -12.46
CA VAL A 342 -13.33 -16.18 -12.55
C VAL A 342 -14.62 -15.78 -13.27
N PRO A 343 -14.92 -16.40 -14.44
CA PRO A 343 -16.11 -16.04 -15.20
C PRO A 343 -17.38 -16.56 -14.51
N ASN A 344 -18.50 -15.86 -14.72
CA ASN A 344 -19.84 -16.30 -14.39
C ASN A 344 -20.12 -16.71 -12.94
N ILE A 345 -19.37 -16.16 -11.97
CA ILE A 345 -19.70 -16.36 -10.56
C ILE A 345 -21.02 -15.64 -10.25
N ARG A 346 -22.00 -16.40 -9.72
CA ARG A 346 -23.25 -15.81 -9.21
C ARG A 346 -22.95 -14.79 -8.10
N PRO A 347 -23.63 -13.63 -8.06
CA PRO A 347 -23.40 -12.60 -7.05
C PRO A 347 -23.41 -13.14 -5.61
N GLU A 348 -24.29 -14.08 -5.31
CA GLU A 348 -24.40 -14.69 -3.98
C GLU A 348 -23.16 -15.53 -3.61
N SER A 349 -22.47 -16.10 -4.60
CA SER A 349 -21.27 -16.92 -4.43
C SER A 349 -19.97 -16.12 -4.44
N GLN A 350 -19.97 -14.88 -4.96
CA GLN A 350 -18.75 -14.06 -5.08
C GLN A 350 -18.04 -13.85 -3.73
N ARG A 351 -18.79 -13.62 -2.66
CA ARG A 351 -18.22 -13.47 -1.32
C ARG A 351 -17.49 -14.74 -0.87
N ARG A 352 -18.06 -15.93 -1.11
CA ARG A 352 -17.42 -17.21 -0.75
C ARG A 352 -16.15 -17.42 -1.55
N TRP A 353 -16.19 -17.16 -2.86
CA TRP A 353 -15.02 -17.22 -3.71
C TRP A 353 -13.93 -16.23 -3.27
N ALA A 354 -14.28 -14.99 -2.98
CA ALA A 354 -13.35 -14.01 -2.43
C ALA A 354 -12.68 -14.52 -1.14
N THR A 355 -13.45 -15.12 -0.22
CA THR A 355 -12.92 -15.68 1.03
C THR A 355 -11.94 -16.84 0.79
N VAL A 356 -12.24 -17.73 -0.16
CA VAL A 356 -11.31 -18.83 -0.54
C VAL A 356 -10.03 -18.27 -1.14
N VAL A 357 -10.14 -17.30 -2.06
CA VAL A 357 -8.98 -16.65 -2.68
C VAL A 357 -8.11 -15.93 -1.67
N ILE A 358 -8.73 -15.25 -0.68
CA ILE A 358 -8.04 -14.63 0.44
C ILE A 358 -7.19 -15.66 1.18
N ALA A 359 -7.76 -16.81 1.52
CA ALA A 359 -7.02 -17.88 2.21
C ALA A 359 -5.84 -18.40 1.36
N VAL A 360 -6.07 -18.67 0.07
CA VAL A 360 -5.03 -19.11 -0.86
C VAL A 360 -3.91 -18.08 -1.00
N PHE A 361 -4.27 -16.80 -1.12
CA PHE A 361 -3.27 -15.73 -1.19
C PHE A 361 -2.42 -15.65 0.08
N LEU A 362 -3.05 -15.70 1.26
CA LEU A 362 -2.32 -15.66 2.53
C LEU A 362 -1.33 -16.81 2.65
N VAL A 363 -1.72 -18.02 2.23
CA VAL A 363 -0.81 -19.17 2.20
C VAL A 363 0.32 -18.95 1.19
N ALA A 364 0.03 -18.48 -0.02
CA ALA A 364 1.05 -18.24 -1.04
C ALA A 364 2.06 -17.16 -0.60
N ALA A 365 1.61 -16.05 -0.07
CA ALA A 365 2.47 -14.98 0.46
C ALA A 365 3.30 -15.46 1.67
N ALA A 366 2.72 -16.32 2.51
CA ALA A 366 3.41 -16.97 3.61
C ALA A 366 4.58 -17.86 3.12
N VAL A 367 4.32 -18.72 2.15
CA VAL A 367 5.34 -19.60 1.55
C VAL A 367 6.47 -18.77 0.93
N LEU A 368 6.14 -17.74 0.15
CA LEU A 368 7.13 -16.83 -0.43
C LEU A 368 7.99 -16.14 0.65
N THR A 369 7.41 -15.80 1.78
CA THR A 369 8.16 -15.20 2.89
C THR A 369 9.14 -16.17 3.52
N LEU A 370 8.78 -17.45 3.63
CA LEU A 370 9.61 -18.49 4.25
C LEU A 370 10.75 -18.95 3.34
N THR A 371 10.64 -18.77 2.02
CA THR A 371 11.64 -19.22 1.04
C THR A 371 12.70 -18.18 0.71
N GLY A 372 12.52 -16.92 1.12
CA GLY A 372 13.42 -15.81 0.78
C GLY A 372 13.80 -14.93 1.97
N SER A 373 15.08 -14.55 2.05
CA SER A 373 15.58 -13.54 3.00
C SER A 373 15.81 -12.21 2.27
N THR A 374 14.75 -11.48 1.97
CA THR A 374 14.86 -10.22 1.22
C THR A 374 14.68 -9.02 2.14
N LEU A 375 15.49 -7.98 1.95
CA LEU A 375 15.32 -6.70 2.63
C LEU A 375 13.97 -6.09 2.22
N MET A 376 13.22 -5.59 3.19
CA MET A 376 11.93 -4.93 2.95
C MET A 376 12.04 -3.78 1.94
N LEU A 377 13.13 -3.01 2.00
CA LEU A 377 13.46 -1.97 1.03
C LEU A 377 13.41 -2.45 -0.43
N THR A 378 13.97 -3.61 -0.72
CA THR A 378 14.06 -4.14 -2.09
C THR A 378 12.68 -4.52 -2.62
N ILE A 379 11.87 -5.15 -1.78
CA ILE A 379 10.49 -5.51 -2.14
C ILE A 379 9.63 -4.25 -2.37
N LEU A 380 9.80 -3.23 -1.55
CA LEU A 380 9.08 -1.96 -1.70
C LEU A 380 9.33 -1.33 -3.07
N ASN A 381 10.58 -1.32 -3.52
CA ASN A 381 10.91 -0.80 -4.84
C ASN A 381 10.23 -1.60 -5.96
N LEU A 382 10.27 -2.93 -5.90
CA LEU A 382 9.57 -3.79 -6.88
C LEU A 382 8.07 -3.48 -6.92
N VAL A 383 7.42 -3.40 -5.76
CA VAL A 383 5.99 -3.07 -5.67
C VAL A 383 5.69 -1.76 -6.39
N TYR A 384 6.47 -0.71 -6.13
CA TYR A 384 6.25 0.59 -6.79
C TYR A 384 6.58 0.59 -8.28
N TYR A 385 7.57 -0.21 -8.73
CA TYR A 385 7.82 -0.36 -10.18
C TYR A 385 6.61 -0.95 -10.90
N LEU A 386 5.95 -1.93 -10.27
CA LEU A 386 4.75 -2.58 -10.79
C LEU A 386 3.52 -1.65 -10.73
N LEU A 387 3.35 -0.92 -9.63
CA LEU A 387 2.23 0.02 -9.46
C LEU A 387 2.31 1.21 -10.41
N ALA A 388 3.51 1.68 -10.74
CA ALA A 388 3.70 2.76 -11.70
C ALA A 388 3.15 2.40 -13.09
N GLN A 389 3.02 1.11 -13.41
CA GLN A 389 2.51 0.68 -14.71
C GLN A 389 0.99 0.95 -14.89
N PHE A 390 0.25 1.18 -13.83
CA PHE A 390 -1.15 1.57 -13.93
C PHE A 390 -1.35 3.05 -14.26
N VAL A 391 -0.32 3.88 -14.04
CA VAL A 391 -0.38 5.33 -14.20
C VAL A 391 -0.78 5.76 -15.61
N PRO A 392 -0.14 5.28 -16.71
CA PRO A 392 -0.52 5.70 -18.05
C PRO A 392 -1.98 5.41 -18.39
N GLY A 393 -2.48 4.23 -18.00
CA GLY A 393 -3.88 3.84 -18.21
C GLY A 393 -4.87 4.71 -17.43
N TRP A 394 -4.55 5.08 -16.19
CA TRP A 394 -5.36 6.02 -15.39
C TRP A 394 -5.35 7.43 -15.98
N LEU A 395 -4.18 7.95 -16.39
CA LEU A 395 -4.09 9.27 -17.03
C LEU A 395 -4.89 9.30 -18.34
N ALA A 396 -4.82 8.22 -19.11
CA ALA A 396 -5.61 8.07 -20.33
C ALA A 396 -7.12 8.16 -20.05
N LEU A 397 -7.61 7.42 -19.05
CA LEU A 397 -9.01 7.44 -18.61
C LEU A 397 -9.45 8.80 -18.08
N MET A 398 -8.55 9.49 -17.36
CA MET A 398 -8.88 10.76 -16.71
C MET A 398 -8.94 11.94 -17.67
N PHE A 399 -8.04 12.01 -18.64
CA PHE A 399 -7.80 13.23 -19.40
C PHE A 399 -7.93 13.10 -20.92
N PHE A 400 -7.88 11.89 -21.49
CA PHE A 400 -7.83 11.69 -22.94
C PHE A 400 -9.10 11.03 -23.48
N LYS A 401 -9.56 11.52 -24.64
CA LYS A 401 -10.84 11.08 -25.23
C LYS A 401 -10.73 9.82 -26.10
N ARG A 402 -9.61 9.60 -26.78
CA ARG A 402 -9.48 8.62 -27.90
C ARG A 402 -8.34 7.64 -27.70
N VAL A 403 -8.18 7.12 -26.48
CA VAL A 403 -7.17 6.10 -26.18
C VAL A 403 -7.73 4.69 -26.44
N GLN A 404 -6.93 3.84 -27.07
CA GLN A 404 -7.28 2.46 -27.41
C GLN A 404 -7.12 1.51 -26.21
N ALA A 405 -8.09 0.62 -26.02
CA ALA A 405 -8.03 -0.41 -24.97
C ALA A 405 -6.80 -1.33 -25.13
N TRP A 406 -6.55 -1.82 -26.34
CA TRP A 406 -5.41 -2.69 -26.61
C TRP A 406 -4.06 -1.98 -26.40
N ALA A 407 -3.95 -0.70 -26.71
CA ALA A 407 -2.73 0.09 -26.48
C ALA A 407 -2.42 0.24 -24.98
N VAL A 408 -3.45 0.51 -24.15
CA VAL A 408 -3.33 0.51 -22.69
C VAL A 408 -2.90 -0.87 -22.18
N GLY A 409 -3.51 -1.95 -22.70
CA GLY A 409 -3.16 -3.33 -22.32
C GLY A 409 -1.72 -3.68 -22.71
N THR A 410 -1.29 -3.35 -23.92
CA THR A 410 0.10 -3.56 -24.38
C THR A 410 1.09 -2.77 -23.53
N GLY A 411 0.84 -1.48 -23.28
CA GLY A 411 1.67 -0.66 -22.41
C GLY A 411 1.80 -1.26 -21.01
N LEU A 412 0.68 -1.69 -20.41
CA LEU A 412 0.66 -2.30 -19.08
C LEU A 412 1.46 -3.61 -19.04
N VAL A 413 1.26 -4.53 -20.00
CA VAL A 413 1.98 -5.82 -20.04
C VAL A 413 3.47 -5.61 -20.24
N VAL A 414 3.85 -4.81 -21.26
CA VAL A 414 5.27 -4.53 -21.54
C VAL A 414 5.92 -3.81 -20.36
N GLY A 415 5.22 -2.85 -19.75
CA GLY A 415 5.71 -2.13 -18.58
C GLY A 415 5.94 -3.04 -17.38
N ILE A 416 5.01 -3.96 -17.06
CA ILE A 416 5.15 -4.95 -15.98
C ILE A 416 6.32 -5.89 -16.25
N VAL A 417 6.40 -6.47 -17.46
CA VAL A 417 7.50 -7.38 -17.82
C VAL A 417 8.83 -6.66 -17.75
N ALA A 418 8.93 -5.46 -18.34
CA ALA A 418 10.14 -4.65 -18.26
C ALA A 418 10.53 -4.31 -16.81
N SER A 419 9.55 -4.01 -15.94
CA SER A 419 9.78 -3.74 -14.51
C SER A 419 10.41 -4.95 -13.81
N ILE A 420 9.90 -6.14 -14.05
CA ILE A 420 10.43 -7.39 -13.48
C ILE A 420 11.84 -7.68 -14.03
N VAL A 421 12.02 -7.58 -15.34
CA VAL A 421 13.33 -7.82 -15.97
C VAL A 421 14.37 -6.83 -15.46
N LEU A 422 14.08 -5.53 -15.45
CA LEU A 422 15.01 -4.52 -14.95
C LEU A 422 15.27 -4.66 -13.44
N TYR A 423 14.27 -5.08 -12.66
CA TYR A 423 14.47 -5.38 -11.24
C TYR A 423 15.46 -6.52 -11.03
N ILE A 424 15.37 -7.60 -11.83
CA ILE A 424 16.27 -8.77 -11.75
C ILE A 424 17.69 -8.38 -12.24
N LEU A 425 17.79 -7.70 -13.38
CA LEU A 425 19.09 -7.30 -13.96
C LEU A 425 19.75 -6.15 -13.16
N ASN A 426 18.96 -5.35 -12.48
CA ASN A 426 19.38 -4.22 -11.65
C ASN A 426 20.46 -3.31 -12.29
N PRO A 427 20.28 -2.81 -13.54
CA PRO A 427 21.23 -1.92 -14.16
C PRO A 427 21.27 -0.56 -13.46
N SER A 428 22.45 0.03 -13.34
CA SER A 428 22.61 1.30 -12.59
C SER A 428 21.93 2.50 -13.27
N LEU A 429 21.86 2.55 -14.60
CA LEU A 429 21.29 3.63 -15.42
C LEU A 429 21.57 5.06 -14.89
N GLY A 430 22.78 5.30 -14.38
CA GLY A 430 23.13 6.58 -13.77
C GLY A 430 22.38 6.91 -12.47
N GLY A 431 21.72 5.91 -11.86
CA GLY A 431 20.90 6.08 -10.66
C GLY A 431 19.43 6.38 -10.95
N VAL A 432 18.97 6.44 -12.19
CA VAL A 432 17.56 6.67 -12.51
C VAL A 432 16.71 5.51 -11.97
N ASN A 433 15.58 5.83 -11.34
CA ASN A 433 14.64 4.84 -10.84
C ASN A 433 14.06 3.98 -11.98
N LEU A 434 14.24 2.66 -11.90
CA LEU A 434 13.84 1.74 -12.97
C LEU A 434 12.33 1.74 -13.23
N GLY A 435 11.52 1.99 -12.19
CA GLY A 435 10.07 2.14 -12.32
C GLY A 435 9.66 3.35 -13.16
N LEU A 436 10.44 4.44 -13.10
CA LEU A 436 10.22 5.62 -13.96
C LEU A 436 10.49 5.26 -15.43
N VAL A 437 11.60 4.58 -15.71
CA VAL A 437 11.97 4.15 -17.07
C VAL A 437 10.88 3.28 -17.67
N THR A 438 10.42 2.28 -16.94
CA THR A 438 9.39 1.34 -17.41
C THR A 438 8.01 2.00 -17.52
N MET A 439 7.67 2.93 -16.61
CA MET A 439 6.43 3.73 -16.71
C MET A 439 6.44 4.62 -17.95
N LEU A 440 7.57 5.26 -18.28
CA LEU A 440 7.70 6.06 -19.50
C LEU A 440 7.58 5.19 -20.76
N LEU A 441 8.22 4.01 -20.77
CA LEU A 441 8.06 3.04 -21.86
C LEU A 441 6.58 2.67 -22.06
N ASN A 442 5.87 2.33 -20.98
CA ASN A 442 4.44 2.06 -21.00
C ASN A 442 3.64 3.27 -21.52
N ALA A 443 3.96 4.49 -21.06
CA ALA A 443 3.28 5.69 -21.52
C ALA A 443 3.49 5.93 -23.04
N VAL A 444 4.71 5.75 -23.55
CA VAL A 444 5.02 5.85 -24.97
C VAL A 444 4.19 4.83 -25.78
N LEU A 445 4.11 3.58 -25.32
CA LEU A 445 3.28 2.56 -25.98
C LEU A 445 1.80 2.90 -25.92
N THR A 446 1.29 3.25 -24.73
CA THR A 446 -0.14 3.57 -24.53
C THR A 446 -0.58 4.74 -25.41
N PHE A 447 0.14 5.84 -25.38
CA PHE A 447 -0.26 7.05 -26.10
C PHE A 447 0.20 7.04 -27.55
N GLY A 448 1.39 6.53 -27.86
CA GLY A 448 1.93 6.45 -29.22
C GLY A 448 1.08 5.50 -30.10
N LEU A 449 0.78 4.29 -29.62
CA LEU A 449 -0.07 3.36 -30.37
C LEU A 449 -1.51 3.89 -30.52
N SER A 450 -2.03 4.60 -29.51
CA SER A 450 -3.33 5.25 -29.61
C SER A 450 -3.34 6.46 -30.56
N TYR A 451 -2.23 7.16 -30.72
CA TYR A 451 -2.08 8.23 -31.69
C TYR A 451 -2.09 7.68 -33.14
N LEU A 452 -1.36 6.58 -33.37
CA LEU A 452 -1.31 5.92 -34.68
C LEU A 452 -2.68 5.33 -35.09
N ARG A 453 -3.42 4.80 -34.11
CA ARG A 453 -4.77 4.25 -34.33
C ARG A 453 -5.70 4.73 -33.23
N PRO A 454 -6.36 5.89 -33.40
CA PRO A 454 -7.25 6.44 -32.38
C PRO A 454 -8.40 5.53 -32.01
N GLY A 455 -8.73 5.51 -30.71
CA GLY A 455 -9.87 4.78 -30.18
C GLY A 455 -11.20 5.49 -30.39
N PRO A 456 -12.32 4.82 -30.04
CA PRO A 456 -13.62 5.46 -29.97
C PRO A 456 -13.57 6.60 -28.94
N GLU A 457 -14.32 7.65 -29.21
CA GLU A 457 -14.39 8.80 -28.29
C GLU A 457 -15.09 8.40 -27.00
N ARG A 458 -14.46 8.72 -25.86
CA ARG A 458 -14.99 8.49 -24.50
C ARG A 458 -14.91 9.77 -23.71
N LEU A 459 -15.86 9.97 -22.79
CA LEU A 459 -15.85 11.13 -21.91
C LEU A 459 -14.78 10.92 -20.81
N PRO A 460 -13.74 11.80 -20.73
CA PRO A 460 -12.75 11.73 -19.67
C PRO A 460 -13.35 11.96 -18.28
N MET A 461 -12.79 11.33 -17.24
CA MET A 461 -13.29 11.49 -15.87
C MET A 461 -13.18 12.92 -15.35
N ALA A 462 -12.21 13.70 -15.81
CA ALA A 462 -12.08 15.12 -15.47
C ALA A 462 -13.28 15.95 -15.95
N GLN A 463 -13.94 15.54 -17.03
CA GLN A 463 -15.11 16.23 -17.61
C GLN A 463 -16.45 15.65 -17.12
N TRP A 464 -16.43 14.49 -16.45
CA TRP A 464 -17.65 13.85 -15.96
C TRP A 464 -18.22 14.57 -14.73
N THR A 465 -19.53 14.82 -14.72
CA THR A 465 -20.27 15.39 -13.59
C THR A 465 -21.40 14.46 -13.15
N ARG A 466 -21.77 14.51 -11.87
CA ARG A 466 -22.78 13.62 -11.28
C ARG A 466 -24.18 13.73 -11.91
N GLY A 467 -24.49 14.87 -12.56
CA GLY A 467 -25.73 15.07 -13.30
C GLY A 467 -25.81 14.33 -14.64
N GLN A 468 -24.70 13.76 -15.12
CA GLN A 468 -24.62 12.96 -16.37
C GLN A 468 -24.86 11.46 -16.14
N LYS A 469 -25.44 11.06 -15.00
CA LYS A 469 -25.75 9.65 -14.67
C LYS A 469 -26.64 9.00 -15.75
N ASP A 470 -27.61 9.72 -16.28
CA ASP A 470 -28.58 9.20 -17.25
C ASP A 470 -27.96 8.83 -18.61
N VAL A 471 -26.88 9.51 -19.00
CA VAL A 471 -26.14 9.19 -20.24
C VAL A 471 -25.23 7.99 -20.02
N ALA A 472 -24.66 7.86 -18.81
CA ALA A 472 -23.78 6.76 -18.45
C ALA A 472 -24.54 5.42 -18.29
N GLU A 473 -25.78 5.44 -17.81
CA GLU A 473 -26.61 4.23 -17.69
C GLU A 473 -26.96 3.64 -19.06
N ARG A 474 -27.23 4.48 -20.06
CA ARG A 474 -27.43 4.01 -21.46
C ARG A 474 -26.15 3.41 -22.04
N ASP A 475 -24.99 3.96 -21.67
CA ASP A 475 -23.68 3.49 -22.16
C ASP A 475 -23.20 2.22 -21.46
N VAL A 476 -23.57 2.00 -20.19
CA VAL A 476 -23.21 0.79 -19.41
C VAL A 476 -24.14 -0.39 -19.71
N ALA A 477 -25.38 -0.14 -20.12
CA ALA A 477 -26.37 -1.17 -20.44
C ALA A 477 -26.10 -1.91 -21.77
N GLN A 478 -25.16 -1.45 -22.60
CA GLN A 478 -24.76 -2.20 -23.79
C GLN A 478 -23.79 -3.32 -23.43
N PRO A 479 -24.07 -4.58 -23.80
CA PRO A 479 -23.16 -5.69 -23.52
C PRO A 479 -21.80 -5.45 -24.19
N VAL A 480 -20.73 -5.82 -23.47
CA VAL A 480 -19.37 -5.88 -24.03
C VAL A 480 -19.43 -6.78 -25.26
N ARG A 481 -19.24 -6.25 -26.43
CA ARG A 481 -19.09 -7.06 -27.63
C ARG A 481 -17.71 -7.70 -27.63
N ASP A 482 -17.68 -9.00 -27.79
CA ASP A 482 -16.50 -9.87 -27.91
C ASP A 482 -15.52 -9.43 -29.01
#